data_7c27294f05a4887c895e27b1bef0d3bf
#
_entry.id   7c27294f05a4887c895e27b1bef0d3bf
#
_cell.length_a   1.000
_cell.length_b   1.000
_cell.length_c   1.000
_cell.angle_alpha   90.00
_cell.angle_beta   90.00
_cell.angle_gamma   90.00
#
_symmetry.space_group_name_H-M   'P 1'
#
loop_
_entity.id
_entity.type
_entity.pdbx_description
1 polymer ?
#
loop_
_entity_poly.entity_id
_entity_poly.type
_entity_poly.pdbx_seq_one_letter_code
_entity_poly.pdbx_strand_id
1 'polypeptide(L)'
;MKYRILAIALALILVGCGSNPQPVRSGSTEEIITKKPIYSTTGLPEWFLNPPQAEDVYYGVGTAKKQNPSLAKKVATARARDEIAQAIQLDINTMLKDFMQESGVGNNAQALEFTESVSKQVASVSLSGSIIEKTDIGRDGTIYVLVKYSVDGARQATLAEVKKQEVLYNEFKSIKGFDDLEEAIRNMK
;
A
#
# COMPACT_ATOMS: atom_id res chain seq x y z
N MET A 1 59.55 55.15 37.46
CA MET A 1 59.18 56.37 38.18
C MET A 1 57.67 56.53 38.24
N LYS A 2 57.18 56.65 39.48
CA LYS A 2 55.93 57.32 39.95
C LYS A 2 54.59 56.77 39.37
N TYR A 3 53.91 55.91 40.09
CA TYR A 3 52.80 56.07 41.03
C TYR A 3 51.70 57.09 40.57
N ARG A 4 50.49 56.55 40.55
CA ARG A 4 49.34 57.02 41.32
C ARG A 4 48.12 56.19 41.09
N ILE A 5 47.85 55.36 41.97
CA ILE A 5 46.68 55.10 42.80
C ILE A 5 45.52 56.04 42.54
N LEU A 6 44.43 55.53 42.12
CA LEU A 6 43.11 56.03 42.53
C LEU A 6 42.11 54.88 42.62
N ALA A 7 41.79 54.62 43.84
CA ALA A 7 40.72 53.72 44.25
C ALA A 7 39.37 54.40 43.93
N ILE A 8 38.49 53.72 43.24
CA ILE A 8 37.10 54.12 43.17
C ILE A 8 36.23 52.89 43.54
N ALA A 9 35.42 53.22 44.52
CA ALA A 9 34.57 52.33 45.34
C ALA A 9 33.67 51.40 44.54
N LEU A 10 33.63 50.16 45.02
CA LEU A 10 32.75 49.08 44.74
C LEU A 10 31.35 49.37 45.30
N ALA A 11 30.38 49.59 44.47
CA ALA A 11 28.97 49.53 44.83
C ALA A 11 28.41 48.15 44.41
N LEU A 12 28.34 47.22 45.34
CA LEU A 12 27.60 45.98 45.23
C LEU A 12 26.10 46.28 45.22
N ILE A 13 25.48 46.17 44.05
CA ILE A 13 24.03 46.06 43.96
C ILE A 13 23.71 44.56 43.79
N LEU A 14 23.37 43.92 44.90
CA LEU A 14 22.75 42.61 44.88
C LEU A 14 21.32 42.74 44.37
N VAL A 15 21.12 42.59 43.06
CA VAL A 15 19.79 42.29 42.53
C VAL A 15 19.53 40.83 42.71
N GLY A 16 18.79 40.50 43.74
CA GLY A 16 18.24 39.16 43.97
C GLY A 16 17.29 38.82 42.85
N CYS A 17 17.70 37.95 41.93
CA CYS A 17 16.77 37.21 41.05
C CYS A 17 15.96 36.26 41.91
N GLY A 18 14.81 36.71 42.36
CA GLY A 18 13.76 35.83 42.82
C GLY A 18 13.29 34.95 41.70
N SER A 19 13.81 33.73 41.60
CA SER A 19 13.25 32.65 40.79
C SER A 19 11.91 32.29 41.37
N ASN A 20 10.86 32.86 40.82
CA ASN A 20 9.51 32.44 41.07
C ASN A 20 9.33 31.07 40.35
N PRO A 21 9.15 29.97 41.05
CA PRO A 21 8.84 28.71 40.41
C PRO A 21 7.45 28.83 39.81
N GLN A 22 7.38 29.06 38.50
CA GLN A 22 6.16 28.90 37.75
C GLN A 22 5.68 27.47 37.97
N PRO A 23 4.41 27.27 38.35
CA PRO A 23 3.89 25.92 38.44
C PRO A 23 3.98 25.32 37.05
N VAL A 24 4.76 24.23 36.94
CA VAL A 24 4.75 23.36 35.77
C VAL A 24 3.30 22.99 35.57
N ARG A 25 2.66 23.55 34.56
CA ARG A 25 1.40 23.05 34.02
C ARG A 25 1.69 21.66 33.47
N SER A 26 1.62 20.68 34.36
CA SER A 26 1.34 19.29 34.00
C SER A 26 -0.03 19.29 33.38
N GLY A 27 -0.08 19.21 32.08
CA GLY A 27 -1.37 19.20 31.38
C GLY A 27 -1.26 19.66 29.93
N SER A 28 -0.25 19.21 29.22
CA SER A 28 -0.43 18.98 27.80
C SER A 28 -0.53 17.48 27.60
N THR A 29 -1.69 16.95 27.97
CA THR A 29 -2.32 15.92 27.12
C THR A 29 -1.93 16.28 25.69
N GLU A 30 -1.24 15.38 25.05
CA GLU A 30 -1.05 15.39 23.61
C GLU A 30 -2.40 15.71 22.97
N GLU A 31 -2.60 16.95 22.58
CA GLU A 31 -3.48 17.24 21.48
C GLU A 31 -2.86 16.50 20.31
N ILE A 32 -3.32 15.27 20.14
CA ILE A 32 -3.28 14.60 18.85
C ILE A 32 -3.89 15.65 17.93
N ILE A 33 -3.02 16.34 17.19
CA ILE A 33 -3.42 17.23 16.12
C ILE A 33 -4.05 16.30 15.10
N THR A 34 -5.32 15.99 15.28
CA THR A 34 -6.18 15.45 14.25
C THR A 34 -6.23 16.53 13.20
N LYS A 35 -5.26 16.49 12.27
CA LYS A 35 -5.32 17.30 11.07
C LYS A 35 -6.67 17.03 10.46
N LYS A 36 -7.59 17.98 10.62
CA LYS A 36 -8.89 17.94 9.95
C LYS A 36 -8.60 17.70 8.46
N PRO A 37 -9.12 16.65 7.86
CA PRO A 37 -8.82 16.36 6.46
C PRO A 37 -9.17 17.59 5.61
N ILE A 38 -8.29 17.92 4.67
CA ILE A 38 -8.40 19.08 3.79
C ILE A 38 -9.66 19.01 2.92
N TYR A 39 -10.25 17.81 2.79
CA TYR A 39 -11.50 17.55 2.08
C TYR A 39 -12.57 17.05 3.06
N SER A 40 -13.82 17.40 2.77
CA SER A 40 -14.94 16.89 3.56
C SER A 40 -15.14 15.40 3.26
N THR A 41 -14.98 14.55 4.28
CA THR A 41 -15.30 13.12 4.20
C THR A 41 -16.80 12.86 4.46
N THR A 42 -17.59 13.93 4.68
CA THR A 42 -19.02 13.83 4.93
C THR A 42 -19.74 13.26 3.72
N GLY A 43 -20.24 12.04 3.83
CA GLY A 43 -20.95 11.34 2.77
C GLY A 43 -20.12 10.35 1.95
N LEU A 44 -18.84 10.14 2.31
CA LEU A 44 -18.03 9.03 1.78
C LEU A 44 -18.38 7.75 2.55
N PRO A 45 -18.54 6.61 1.88
CA PRO A 45 -18.71 5.33 2.57
C PRO A 45 -17.46 5.01 3.39
N GLU A 46 -17.65 4.50 4.62
CA GLU A 46 -16.52 4.14 5.49
C GLU A 46 -15.61 3.09 4.86
N TRP A 47 -16.19 2.09 4.21
CA TRP A 47 -15.45 1.05 3.51
C TRP A 47 -14.65 1.56 2.29
N PHE A 48 -14.96 2.75 1.78
CA PHE A 48 -14.16 3.38 0.72
C PHE A 48 -12.92 4.07 1.30
N LEU A 49 -13.03 4.66 2.49
CA LEU A 49 -11.89 5.26 3.19
C LEU A 49 -11.00 4.22 3.84
N ASN A 50 -11.61 3.15 4.35
CA ASN A 50 -10.95 2.04 5.03
C ASN A 50 -11.42 0.72 4.39
N PRO A 51 -10.85 0.34 3.23
CA PRO A 51 -11.22 -0.91 2.57
C PRO A 51 -10.97 -2.09 3.50
N PRO A 52 -11.84 -3.12 3.48
CA PRO A 52 -11.62 -4.34 4.22
C PRO A 52 -10.26 -4.96 3.85
N GLN A 53 -9.61 -5.58 4.82
CA GLN A 53 -8.40 -6.35 4.60
C GLN A 53 -8.64 -7.78 5.05
N ALA A 54 -8.26 -8.75 4.23
CA ALA A 54 -8.35 -10.17 4.53
C ALA A 54 -7.18 -10.89 3.86
N GLU A 55 -6.71 -11.96 4.48
CA GLU A 55 -5.56 -12.73 3.96
C GLU A 55 -5.90 -13.53 2.70
N ASP A 56 -7.17 -13.87 2.53
CA ASP A 56 -7.69 -14.72 1.45
C ASP A 56 -8.36 -13.94 0.30
N VAL A 57 -8.43 -12.60 0.40
CA VAL A 57 -9.14 -11.74 -0.56
C VAL A 57 -8.35 -10.49 -0.89
N TYR A 58 -8.28 -10.16 -2.17
CA TYR A 58 -7.90 -8.85 -2.67
C TYR A 58 -9.14 -7.95 -2.74
N TYR A 59 -9.04 -6.77 -2.18
CA TYR A 59 -10.06 -5.73 -2.29
C TYR A 59 -9.53 -4.57 -3.12
N GLY A 60 -10.41 -3.98 -3.91
CA GLY A 60 -10.14 -2.75 -4.63
C GLY A 60 -11.34 -1.82 -4.57
N VAL A 61 -11.08 -0.53 -4.47
CA VAL A 61 -12.10 0.50 -4.43
C VAL A 61 -12.01 1.41 -5.64
N GLY A 62 -13.15 1.85 -6.13
CA GLY A 62 -13.21 2.75 -7.26
C GLY A 62 -14.34 3.73 -7.13
N THR A 63 -14.15 4.90 -7.70
CA THR A 63 -15.15 5.95 -7.70
C THR A 63 -15.22 6.64 -9.04
N ALA A 64 -16.44 7.06 -9.42
CA ALA A 64 -16.65 7.90 -10.60
C ALA A 64 -17.92 8.73 -10.47
N LYS A 65 -17.86 9.92 -11.08
CA LYS A 65 -19.02 10.79 -11.27
C LYS A 65 -19.19 11.05 -12.75
N LYS A 66 -20.34 10.71 -13.30
CA LYS A 66 -20.73 10.94 -14.70
C LYS A 66 -22.18 11.37 -14.75
N GLN A 67 -22.60 12.03 -15.84
CA GLN A 67 -24.00 12.39 -16.04
C GLN A 67 -24.92 11.16 -16.12
N ASN A 68 -24.44 10.07 -16.70
CA ASN A 68 -25.14 8.79 -16.74
C ASN A 68 -24.67 7.89 -15.58
N PRO A 69 -25.57 7.52 -14.63
CA PRO A 69 -25.20 6.69 -13.48
C PRO A 69 -24.69 5.29 -13.89
N SER A 70 -25.21 4.69 -14.95
CA SER A 70 -24.74 3.40 -15.43
C SER A 70 -23.30 3.48 -15.94
N LEU A 71 -22.94 4.55 -16.63
CA LEU A 71 -21.58 4.81 -17.05
C LEU A 71 -20.67 5.09 -15.84
N ALA A 72 -21.16 5.87 -14.86
CA ALA A 72 -20.42 6.12 -13.64
C ALA A 72 -20.08 4.81 -12.92
N LYS A 73 -21.06 3.91 -12.75
CA LYS A 73 -20.87 2.60 -12.14
C LYS A 73 -19.84 1.76 -12.90
N LYS A 74 -19.90 1.71 -14.23
CA LYS A 74 -18.93 0.98 -15.05
C LYS A 74 -17.51 1.51 -14.85
N VAL A 75 -17.33 2.82 -14.84
CA VAL A 75 -16.01 3.45 -14.66
C VAL A 75 -15.50 3.24 -13.24
N ALA A 76 -16.34 3.37 -12.23
CA ALA A 76 -15.95 3.09 -10.84
C ALA A 76 -15.53 1.62 -10.66
N THR A 77 -16.30 0.69 -11.26
CA THR A 77 -15.97 -0.75 -11.23
C THR A 77 -14.63 -1.04 -11.93
N ALA A 78 -14.37 -0.43 -13.08
CA ALA A 78 -13.10 -0.58 -13.78
C ALA A 78 -11.93 -0.13 -12.91
N ARG A 79 -12.02 1.05 -12.28
CA ARG A 79 -10.99 1.57 -11.39
C ARG A 79 -10.71 0.66 -10.18
N ALA A 80 -11.79 0.11 -9.56
CA ALA A 80 -11.63 -0.84 -8.47
C ALA A 80 -10.94 -2.14 -8.91
N ARG A 81 -11.24 -2.61 -10.12
CA ARG A 81 -10.58 -3.77 -10.71
C ARG A 81 -9.12 -3.52 -11.03
N ASP A 82 -8.81 -2.35 -11.59
CA ASP A 82 -7.43 -1.94 -11.88
C ASP A 82 -6.58 -1.92 -10.60
N GLU A 83 -7.14 -1.50 -9.48
CA GLU A 83 -6.45 -1.52 -8.17
C GLU A 83 -6.13 -2.97 -7.74
N ILE A 84 -7.09 -3.90 -7.86
CA ILE A 84 -6.85 -5.33 -7.59
C ILE A 84 -5.79 -5.90 -8.53
N ALA A 85 -5.88 -5.60 -9.82
CA ALA A 85 -4.93 -6.09 -10.80
C ALA A 85 -3.49 -5.62 -10.51
N GLN A 86 -3.32 -4.37 -10.09
CA GLN A 86 -2.02 -3.81 -9.70
C GLN A 86 -1.47 -4.50 -8.43
N ALA A 87 -2.33 -4.75 -7.42
CA ALA A 87 -1.92 -5.46 -6.22
C ALA A 87 -1.45 -6.88 -6.53
N ILE A 88 -2.23 -7.65 -7.30
CA ILE A 88 -1.88 -9.00 -7.72
C ILE A 88 -0.58 -9.00 -8.56
N GLN A 89 -0.45 -8.06 -9.49
CA GLN A 89 0.75 -7.95 -10.31
C GLN A 89 2.00 -7.69 -9.45
N LEU A 90 1.88 -6.85 -8.44
CA LEU A 90 2.97 -6.55 -7.52
C LEU A 90 3.36 -7.79 -6.71
N ASP A 91 2.39 -8.50 -6.13
CA ASP A 91 2.63 -9.69 -5.32
C ASP A 91 3.30 -10.81 -6.14
N ILE A 92 2.82 -11.07 -7.37
CA ILE A 92 3.41 -12.06 -8.27
C ILE A 92 4.83 -11.65 -8.67
N ASN A 93 5.04 -10.39 -9.04
CA ASN A 93 6.37 -9.90 -9.40
C ASN A 93 7.36 -10.05 -8.24
N THR A 94 6.94 -9.76 -7.03
CA THR A 94 7.77 -9.88 -5.83
C THR A 94 8.10 -11.35 -5.59
N MET A 95 7.08 -12.20 -5.50
CA MET A 95 7.25 -13.64 -5.26
C MET A 95 8.14 -14.32 -6.31
N LEU A 96 7.93 -14.04 -7.60
CA LEU A 96 8.72 -14.65 -8.66
C LEU A 96 10.18 -14.15 -8.65
N LYS A 97 10.42 -12.88 -8.38
CA LYS A 97 11.79 -12.34 -8.27
C LYS A 97 12.53 -12.93 -7.09
N ASP A 98 11.89 -13.01 -5.93
CA ASP A 98 12.47 -13.61 -4.73
C ASP A 98 12.80 -15.07 -4.98
N PHE A 99 11.87 -15.84 -5.55
CA PHE A 99 12.09 -17.22 -5.95
C PHE A 99 13.28 -17.40 -6.91
N MET A 100 13.38 -16.59 -7.96
CA MET A 100 14.48 -16.66 -8.93
C MET A 100 15.82 -16.32 -8.30
N GLN A 101 15.84 -15.39 -7.35
CA GLN A 101 17.05 -15.04 -6.63
C GLN A 101 17.50 -16.17 -5.71
N GLU A 102 16.59 -16.80 -4.99
CA GLU A 102 16.89 -17.93 -4.09
C GLU A 102 17.31 -19.20 -4.84
N SER A 103 16.67 -19.48 -5.97
CA SER A 103 16.97 -20.66 -6.80
C SER A 103 18.25 -20.53 -7.63
N GLY A 104 18.91 -19.36 -7.62
CA GLY A 104 20.15 -19.12 -8.34
C GLY A 104 19.99 -18.90 -9.85
N VAL A 105 18.76 -18.82 -10.37
CA VAL A 105 18.46 -18.52 -11.78
C VAL A 105 18.87 -17.08 -12.12
N GLY A 106 18.91 -16.21 -11.12
CA GLY A 106 19.37 -14.84 -11.23
C GLY A 106 18.40 -13.91 -11.99
N ASN A 107 18.75 -12.62 -12.04
CA ASN A 107 17.95 -11.60 -12.73
C ASN A 107 18.43 -11.41 -14.18
N ASN A 108 18.45 -12.46 -14.98
CA ASN A 108 18.72 -12.33 -16.40
C ASN A 108 17.50 -11.78 -17.17
N ALA A 109 17.71 -11.37 -18.42
CA ALA A 109 16.64 -10.76 -19.22
C ALA A 109 15.44 -11.71 -19.43
N GLN A 110 15.68 -13.01 -19.56
CA GLN A 110 14.63 -14.02 -19.74
C GLN A 110 13.78 -14.20 -18.47
N ALA A 111 14.41 -14.21 -17.30
CA ALA A 111 13.73 -14.30 -16.01
C ALA A 111 12.83 -13.06 -15.74
N LEU A 112 13.32 -11.87 -16.12
CA LEU A 112 12.53 -10.65 -16.01
C LEU A 112 11.33 -10.64 -16.97
N GLU A 113 11.52 -11.05 -18.23
CA GLU A 113 10.46 -11.17 -19.23
C GLU A 113 9.39 -12.17 -18.80
N PHE A 114 9.79 -13.32 -18.29
CA PHE A 114 8.89 -14.32 -17.73
C PHE A 114 8.06 -13.75 -16.57
N THR A 115 8.70 -13.14 -15.59
CA THR A 115 8.03 -12.53 -14.44
C THR A 115 6.99 -11.50 -14.88
N GLU A 116 7.36 -10.63 -15.81
CA GLU A 116 6.47 -9.61 -16.35
C GLU A 116 5.31 -10.21 -17.16
N SER A 117 5.56 -11.23 -17.96
CA SER A 117 4.54 -11.94 -18.74
C SER A 117 3.52 -12.63 -17.82
N VAL A 118 3.97 -13.43 -16.87
CA VAL A 118 3.11 -14.14 -15.92
C VAL A 118 2.25 -13.16 -15.12
N SER A 119 2.87 -12.16 -14.52
CA SER A 119 2.16 -11.20 -13.68
C SER A 119 1.08 -10.40 -14.45
N LYS A 120 1.38 -9.97 -15.69
CA LYS A 120 0.41 -9.29 -16.55
C LYS A 120 -0.77 -10.18 -16.93
N GLN A 121 -0.51 -11.44 -17.29
CA GLN A 121 -1.57 -12.37 -17.68
C GLN A 121 -2.49 -12.69 -16.50
N VAL A 122 -1.94 -12.95 -15.33
CA VAL A 122 -2.73 -13.22 -14.12
C VAL A 122 -3.54 -11.99 -13.70
N ALA A 123 -2.95 -10.79 -13.72
CA ALA A 123 -3.66 -9.56 -13.48
C ALA A 123 -4.85 -9.37 -14.43
N SER A 124 -4.68 -9.68 -15.72
CA SER A 124 -5.75 -9.62 -16.71
C SER A 124 -6.88 -10.62 -16.43
N VAL A 125 -6.57 -11.84 -16.01
CA VAL A 125 -7.56 -12.86 -15.63
C VAL A 125 -8.34 -12.41 -14.40
N SER A 126 -7.69 -11.79 -13.42
CA SER A 126 -8.31 -11.30 -12.20
C SER A 126 -9.39 -10.25 -12.45
N LEU A 127 -9.25 -9.43 -13.48
CA LEU A 127 -10.27 -8.44 -13.87
C LEU A 127 -11.60 -9.11 -14.20
N SER A 128 -11.56 -10.25 -14.90
CA SER A 128 -12.77 -10.99 -15.32
C SER A 128 -13.39 -11.78 -14.16
N GLY A 129 -12.60 -12.33 -13.25
CA GLY A 129 -13.05 -13.13 -12.10
C GLY A 129 -13.46 -12.32 -10.88
N SER A 130 -13.26 -11.01 -10.89
CA SER A 130 -13.56 -10.15 -9.76
C SER A 130 -15.06 -9.85 -9.61
N ILE A 131 -15.53 -9.73 -8.37
CA ILE A 131 -16.95 -9.56 -8.03
C ILE A 131 -17.16 -8.22 -7.32
N ILE A 132 -18.20 -7.48 -7.71
CA ILE A 132 -18.63 -6.29 -6.98
C ILE A 132 -19.24 -6.74 -5.66
N GLU A 133 -18.71 -6.26 -4.54
CA GLU A 133 -19.21 -6.55 -3.20
C GLU A 133 -20.16 -5.46 -2.68
N LYS A 134 -19.77 -4.19 -2.87
CA LYS A 134 -20.56 -3.05 -2.44
C LYS A 134 -20.64 -1.98 -3.52
N THR A 135 -21.74 -1.24 -3.50
CA THR A 135 -21.95 -0.05 -4.33
C THR A 135 -22.71 0.97 -3.51
N ASP A 136 -22.20 2.19 -3.41
CA ASP A 136 -22.85 3.32 -2.77
C ASP A 136 -22.91 4.53 -3.69
N ILE A 137 -23.85 5.44 -3.41
CA ILE A 137 -24.01 6.69 -4.16
C ILE A 137 -23.92 7.85 -3.17
N GLY A 138 -22.92 8.69 -3.37
CA GLY A 138 -22.73 9.91 -2.60
C GLY A 138 -23.84 10.92 -2.85
N ARG A 139 -24.01 11.86 -1.93
CA ARG A 139 -25.03 12.92 -2.03
C ARG A 139 -24.88 13.80 -3.28
N ASP A 140 -23.68 13.86 -3.83
CA ASP A 140 -23.35 14.61 -5.03
C ASP A 140 -23.51 13.78 -6.33
N GLY A 141 -23.99 12.54 -6.22
CA GLY A 141 -24.16 11.61 -7.33
C GLY A 141 -22.89 10.84 -7.71
N THR A 142 -21.82 10.93 -6.93
CA THR A 142 -20.61 10.11 -7.11
C THR A 142 -20.92 8.66 -6.74
N ILE A 143 -20.54 7.71 -7.61
CA ILE A 143 -20.69 6.28 -7.36
C ILE A 143 -19.39 5.73 -6.81
N TYR A 144 -19.49 4.96 -5.73
CA TYR A 144 -18.42 4.24 -5.06
C TYR A 144 -18.65 2.75 -5.23
N VAL A 145 -17.59 1.99 -5.52
CA VAL A 145 -17.66 0.54 -5.75
C VAL A 145 -16.52 -0.12 -4.98
N LEU A 146 -16.84 -1.18 -4.26
CA LEU A 146 -15.91 -2.13 -3.68
C LEU A 146 -15.98 -3.42 -4.51
N VAL A 147 -14.84 -3.86 -4.98
CA VAL A 147 -14.67 -5.12 -5.73
C VAL A 147 -13.77 -6.04 -4.92
N LYS A 148 -13.98 -7.35 -5.06
CA LYS A 148 -13.13 -8.38 -4.46
C LYS A 148 -12.71 -9.43 -5.46
N TYR A 149 -11.56 -10.06 -5.20
CA TYR A 149 -11.05 -11.22 -5.91
C TYR A 149 -10.34 -12.15 -4.93
N SER A 150 -10.49 -13.48 -5.09
CA SER A 150 -9.89 -14.43 -4.14
C SER A 150 -8.39 -14.59 -4.38
N VAL A 151 -7.63 -14.71 -3.30
CA VAL A 151 -6.19 -15.03 -3.36
C VAL A 151 -5.97 -16.40 -3.99
N ASP A 152 -6.82 -17.40 -3.67
CA ASP A 152 -6.75 -18.70 -4.30
C ASP A 152 -6.96 -18.65 -5.81
N GLY A 153 -7.86 -17.78 -6.29
CA GLY A 153 -8.03 -17.53 -7.72
C GLY A 153 -6.76 -17.00 -8.37
N ALA A 154 -6.06 -16.07 -7.71
CA ALA A 154 -4.78 -15.54 -8.17
C ALA A 154 -3.69 -16.63 -8.18
N ARG A 155 -3.58 -17.43 -7.12
CA ARG A 155 -2.64 -18.54 -7.02
C ARG A 155 -2.84 -19.59 -8.14
N GLN A 156 -4.07 -20.00 -8.36
CA GLN A 156 -4.42 -20.96 -9.43
C GLN A 156 -4.11 -20.39 -10.82
N ALA A 157 -4.43 -19.11 -11.05
CA ALA A 157 -4.12 -18.44 -12.32
C ALA A 157 -2.61 -18.32 -12.53
N THR A 158 -1.84 -18.00 -11.47
CA THR A 158 -0.38 -17.94 -11.51
C THR A 158 0.22 -19.30 -11.85
N LEU A 159 -0.20 -20.34 -11.18
CA LEU A 159 0.26 -21.71 -11.45
C LEU A 159 -0.06 -22.15 -12.88
N ALA A 160 -1.26 -21.85 -13.36
CA ALA A 160 -1.67 -22.18 -14.73
C ALA A 160 -0.83 -21.42 -15.77
N GLU A 161 -0.50 -20.15 -15.51
CA GLU A 161 0.28 -19.34 -16.42
C GLU A 161 1.76 -19.73 -16.44
N VAL A 162 2.34 -20.02 -15.28
CA VAL A 162 3.71 -20.57 -15.16
C VAL A 162 3.84 -21.88 -15.96
N LYS A 163 2.85 -22.76 -15.86
CA LYS A 163 2.85 -24.06 -16.61
C LYS A 163 2.75 -23.89 -18.13
N LYS A 164 2.24 -22.78 -18.63
CA LYS A 164 2.20 -22.50 -20.09
C LYS A 164 3.54 -22.07 -20.65
N GLN A 165 4.43 -21.56 -19.80
CA GLN A 165 5.77 -21.07 -20.20
C GLN A 165 6.75 -22.26 -20.27
N GLU A 166 6.59 -23.12 -21.27
CA GLU A 166 7.21 -24.46 -21.39
C GLU A 166 8.74 -24.46 -21.30
N VAL A 167 9.41 -23.43 -21.80
CA VAL A 167 10.88 -23.35 -21.83
C VAL A 167 11.44 -23.16 -20.41
N LEU A 168 10.93 -22.17 -19.69
CA LEU A 168 11.33 -21.89 -18.30
C LEU A 168 10.82 -22.96 -17.33
N TYR A 169 9.61 -23.50 -17.57
CA TYR A 169 9.07 -24.61 -16.82
C TYR A 169 10.02 -25.83 -16.85
N ASN A 170 10.56 -26.20 -18.02
CA ASN A 170 11.50 -27.29 -18.15
C ASN A 170 12.86 -27.02 -17.49
N GLU A 171 13.32 -25.78 -17.51
CA GLU A 171 14.51 -25.34 -16.79
C GLU A 171 14.33 -25.45 -15.28
N PHE A 172 13.23 -24.95 -14.73
CA PHE A 172 12.87 -25.11 -13.32
C PHE A 172 12.69 -26.57 -12.89
N LYS A 173 12.05 -27.38 -13.72
CA LYS A 173 11.84 -28.80 -13.45
C LYS A 173 13.15 -29.58 -13.36
N SER A 174 14.17 -29.21 -14.13
CA SER A 174 15.50 -29.86 -14.13
C SER A 174 16.34 -29.54 -12.89
N ILE A 175 16.04 -28.41 -12.21
CA ILE A 175 16.82 -27.89 -11.08
C ILE A 175 16.23 -28.27 -9.71
N LYS A 176 15.21 -29.11 -9.61
CA LYS A 176 14.38 -29.36 -8.39
C LYS A 176 13.56 -28.15 -7.92
N GLY A 177 13.57 -27.04 -8.65
CA GLY A 177 12.94 -25.82 -8.23
C GLY A 177 11.44 -25.74 -8.48
N PHE A 178 10.84 -26.74 -9.10
CA PHE A 178 9.42 -26.65 -9.47
C PHE A 178 8.48 -26.83 -8.27
N ASP A 179 8.80 -27.80 -7.40
CA ASP A 179 8.02 -28.01 -6.17
C ASP A 179 8.14 -26.80 -5.25
N ASP A 180 9.33 -26.20 -5.19
CA ASP A 180 9.60 -24.96 -4.43
C ASP A 180 8.85 -23.76 -5.03
N LEU A 181 8.75 -23.67 -6.37
CA LEU A 181 7.95 -22.62 -7.04
C LEU A 181 6.45 -22.81 -6.78
N GLU A 182 5.94 -24.02 -6.82
CA GLU A 182 4.53 -24.29 -6.45
C GLU A 182 4.26 -23.93 -5.00
N GLU A 183 5.21 -24.18 -4.10
CA GLU A 183 5.11 -23.79 -2.70
C GLU A 183 5.14 -22.26 -2.54
N ALA A 184 6.04 -21.57 -3.23
CA ALA A 184 6.08 -20.11 -3.24
C ALA A 184 4.76 -19.50 -3.74
N ILE A 185 4.17 -20.05 -4.81
CA ILE A 185 2.85 -19.64 -5.32
C ILE A 185 1.74 -19.90 -4.29
N ARG A 186 1.77 -21.03 -3.58
CA ARG A 186 0.80 -21.32 -2.51
C ARG A 186 0.90 -20.37 -1.32
N ASN A 187 2.10 -19.85 -1.06
CA ASN A 187 2.37 -18.93 0.04
C ASN A 187 2.26 -17.45 -0.36
N MET A 188 1.97 -17.15 -1.63
CA MET A 188 1.77 -15.79 -2.13
C MET A 188 0.64 -15.08 -1.38
N LYS A 189 0.82 -13.79 -1.08
CA LYS A 189 0.09 -12.82 -0.26
C LYS A 189 0.19 -13.09 1.20
#